data_cc44dac877cca18fbc850da532dc37ba
#
_entry.id   cc44dac877cca18fbc850da532dc37ba
#
_cell.length_a   1.000
_cell.length_b   1.000
_cell.length_c   1.000
_cell.angle_alpha   90.00
_cell.angle_beta   90.00
_cell.angle_gamma   90.00
#
_symmetry.space_group_name_H-M   'P 1'
#
loop_
_entity.id
_entity.type
_entity.pdbx_description
1 polymer ?
#
loop_
_entity_poly.entity_id
_entity_poly.type
_entity_poly.pdbx_seq_one_letter_code
_entity_poly.pdbx_strand_id
1 'polypeptide(L)'
;FKWSQDYLNKEIERGTEIRIPTLKFSPSYEKKEYDAEVPANLINSKVGVGTNEGAGGYQEVLFGKKVFNFPKPTSLIEYLIGFNENEEKNILIMDFFSGSATTADAVMRLNAKRGENKFQYILVQIEEDLHIAYSNAKTESAKQIAVNAIKFCEEYNLPYNICSVAKERIRRAGKKIKEESPLTTQDLDTGFRVLKLDSTNMQD
;
A
#
# COMPACT_ATOMS: atom_id res chain seq x y z
N PHE A 1 -1.20 -12.12 -37.84
CA PHE A 1 -2.31 -11.94 -36.90
C PHE A 1 -2.50 -13.25 -36.14
N LYS A 2 -2.47 -13.24 -34.81
CA LYS A 2 -2.50 -14.47 -34.01
C LYS A 2 -3.92 -14.90 -33.60
N TRP A 3 -4.93 -14.15 -33.99
CA TRP A 3 -6.33 -14.45 -33.63
C TRP A 3 -6.94 -15.47 -34.59
N SER A 4 -7.74 -16.38 -34.06
CA SER A 4 -8.64 -17.22 -34.87
C SER A 4 -9.74 -16.35 -35.48
N GLN A 5 -10.38 -16.83 -36.54
CA GLN A 5 -11.50 -16.12 -37.17
C GLN A 5 -12.63 -15.88 -36.19
N ASP A 6 -12.97 -16.88 -35.37
CA ASP A 6 -14.04 -16.77 -34.38
C ASP A 6 -13.75 -15.74 -33.31
N TYR A 7 -12.49 -15.67 -32.85
CA TYR A 7 -12.06 -14.67 -31.90
C TYR A 7 -12.09 -13.26 -32.51
N LEU A 8 -11.65 -13.12 -33.74
CA LEU A 8 -11.71 -11.86 -34.47
C LEU A 8 -13.15 -11.35 -34.60
N ASN A 9 -14.09 -12.24 -34.98
CA ASN A 9 -15.49 -11.87 -35.11
C ASN A 9 -16.08 -11.40 -33.78
N LYS A 10 -15.83 -12.10 -32.69
CA LYS A 10 -16.23 -11.69 -31.34
C LYS A 10 -15.68 -10.34 -30.94
N GLU A 11 -14.42 -10.06 -31.22
CA GLU A 11 -13.79 -8.78 -30.88
C GLU A 11 -14.39 -7.63 -31.72
N ILE A 12 -14.72 -7.86 -32.97
CA ILE A 12 -15.41 -6.87 -33.81
C ILE A 12 -16.83 -6.59 -33.25
N GLU A 13 -17.57 -7.61 -32.82
CA GLU A 13 -18.89 -7.47 -32.19
C GLU A 13 -18.80 -6.67 -30.90
N ARG A 14 -17.72 -6.81 -30.12
CA ARG A 14 -17.42 -6.02 -28.92
C ARG A 14 -16.99 -4.58 -29.21
N GLY A 15 -16.85 -4.22 -30.51
CA GLY A 15 -16.46 -2.89 -30.94
C GLY A 15 -14.97 -2.63 -30.90
N THR A 16 -14.12 -3.67 -30.90
CA THR A 16 -12.67 -3.55 -31.07
C THR A 16 -12.35 -2.95 -32.44
N GLU A 17 -11.64 -1.83 -32.45
CA GLU A 17 -11.17 -1.19 -33.66
C GLU A 17 -9.88 -1.82 -34.16
N ILE A 18 -9.90 -2.29 -35.43
CA ILE A 18 -8.73 -2.85 -36.10
C ILE A 18 -8.21 -1.82 -37.09
N ARG A 19 -6.95 -1.48 -36.99
CA ARG A 19 -6.27 -0.50 -37.85
C ARG A 19 -5.09 -1.17 -38.55
N ILE A 20 -4.86 -0.82 -39.80
CA ILE A 20 -3.67 -1.21 -40.57
C ILE A 20 -2.83 0.03 -40.80
N PRO A 21 -1.94 0.41 -39.85
CA PRO A 21 -1.25 1.70 -39.89
C PRO A 21 -0.06 1.71 -40.90
N THR A 22 0.28 0.59 -41.46
CA THR A 22 1.48 0.50 -42.35
C THR A 22 1.19 -0.27 -43.61
N LEU A 23 1.93 0.05 -44.71
CA LEU A 23 1.88 -0.69 -45.98
C LEU A 23 2.33 -2.15 -45.86
N LYS A 24 2.95 -2.54 -44.73
CA LYS A 24 3.31 -3.95 -44.44
C LYS A 24 2.14 -4.80 -43.97
N PHE A 25 0.93 -4.24 -43.95
CA PHE A 25 -0.31 -4.90 -43.51
C PHE A 25 -0.18 -5.50 -42.09
N SER A 26 0.58 -4.84 -41.22
CA SER A 26 0.66 -5.22 -39.80
C SER A 26 -0.56 -4.63 -39.04
N PRO A 27 -1.59 -5.42 -38.69
CA PRO A 27 -2.73 -4.92 -37.99
C PRO A 27 -2.38 -4.54 -36.55
N SER A 28 -2.89 -3.43 -36.10
CA SER A 28 -3.01 -3.05 -34.68
C SER A 28 -4.49 -3.03 -34.29
N TYR A 29 -4.77 -3.13 -33.02
CA TYR A 29 -6.14 -3.09 -32.53
C TYR A 29 -6.22 -2.29 -31.22
N GLU A 30 -7.37 -1.69 -31.03
CA GLU A 30 -7.72 -0.97 -29.81
C GLU A 30 -9.02 -1.57 -29.27
N LYS A 31 -8.93 -2.24 -28.12
CA LYS A 31 -10.08 -2.85 -27.46
C LYS A 31 -10.81 -1.81 -26.61
N LYS A 32 -12.12 -1.81 -26.68
CA LYS A 32 -12.96 -1.03 -25.75
C LYS A 32 -13.11 -1.72 -24.40
N GLU A 33 -13.10 -3.04 -24.40
CA GLU A 33 -13.22 -3.86 -23.21
C GLU A 33 -12.11 -4.89 -23.19
N TYR A 34 -11.51 -5.09 -22.01
CA TYR A 34 -10.54 -6.15 -21.78
C TYR A 34 -11.18 -7.19 -20.88
N ASP A 35 -11.02 -8.47 -21.23
CA ASP A 35 -11.35 -9.53 -20.30
C ASP A 35 -10.46 -9.38 -19.05
N ALA A 36 -11.06 -9.61 -17.87
CA ALA A 36 -10.29 -9.58 -16.63
C ALA A 36 -9.15 -10.62 -16.71
N GLU A 37 -7.92 -10.16 -16.63
CA GLU A 37 -6.77 -11.06 -16.58
C GLU A 37 -6.61 -11.60 -15.17
N VAL A 38 -6.38 -12.92 -15.07
CA VAL A 38 -6.04 -13.54 -13.79
C VAL A 38 -4.64 -13.03 -13.39
N PRO A 39 -4.51 -12.42 -12.21
CA PRO A 39 -3.22 -11.92 -11.74
C PRO A 39 -2.17 -13.02 -11.71
N ALA A 40 -0.93 -12.67 -12.06
CA ALA A 40 0.18 -13.61 -11.94
C ALA A 40 0.40 -13.99 -10.47
N ASN A 41 0.64 -15.28 -10.20
CA ASN A 41 0.98 -15.76 -8.85
C ASN A 41 2.37 -15.31 -8.37
N LEU A 42 3.21 -14.82 -9.28
CA LEU A 42 4.51 -14.24 -8.98
C LEU A 42 4.44 -12.70 -9.03
N ILE A 43 4.39 -12.09 -7.86
CA ILE A 43 4.35 -10.63 -7.70
C ILE A 43 5.79 -10.09 -7.63
N ASN A 44 6.18 -9.27 -8.59
CA ASN A 44 7.52 -8.68 -8.67
C ASN A 44 7.49 -7.32 -9.39
N SER A 45 8.66 -6.77 -9.71
CA SER A 45 8.79 -5.47 -10.38
C SER A 45 8.09 -5.37 -11.74
N LYS A 46 7.81 -6.49 -12.43
CA LYS A 46 7.08 -6.48 -13.72
C LYS A 46 5.64 -6.00 -13.57
N VAL A 47 5.04 -6.18 -12.39
CA VAL A 47 3.69 -5.69 -12.07
C VAL A 47 3.73 -4.39 -11.26
N GLY A 48 4.85 -3.68 -11.25
CA GLY A 48 4.99 -2.38 -10.58
C GLY A 48 5.19 -2.45 -9.07
N VAL A 49 5.42 -3.64 -8.51
CA VAL A 49 5.64 -3.82 -7.07
C VAL A 49 7.11 -3.63 -6.73
N GLY A 50 7.37 -2.76 -5.75
CA GLY A 50 8.70 -2.48 -5.24
C GLY A 50 9.27 -3.61 -4.35
N THR A 51 10.48 -3.42 -3.86
CA THR A 51 11.19 -4.36 -2.99
C THR A 51 11.11 -3.94 -1.52
N ASN A 52 11.40 -4.88 -0.61
CA ASN A 52 11.55 -4.55 0.82
C ASN A 52 12.71 -3.57 1.08
N GLU A 53 13.75 -3.61 0.25
CA GLU A 53 14.86 -2.66 0.32
C GLU A 53 14.40 -1.24 -0.03
N GLY A 54 13.63 -1.08 -1.13
CA GLY A 54 13.02 0.18 -1.49
C GLY A 54 12.06 0.69 -0.41
N ALA A 55 11.30 -0.21 0.23
CA ALA A 55 10.47 0.16 1.38
C ALA A 55 11.28 0.63 2.60
N GLY A 56 12.47 0.05 2.80
CA GLY A 56 13.43 0.55 3.80
C GLY A 56 13.91 1.97 3.50
N GLY A 57 14.26 2.26 2.24
CA GLY A 57 14.61 3.61 1.80
C GLY A 57 13.46 4.61 1.96
N TYR A 58 12.22 4.18 1.72
CA TYR A 58 11.06 5.03 1.96
C TYR A 58 10.87 5.40 3.45
N GLN A 59 11.25 4.53 4.39
CA GLN A 59 11.27 4.92 5.81
C GLN A 59 12.26 6.07 6.07
N GLU A 60 13.43 6.06 5.41
CA GLU A 60 14.40 7.16 5.54
C GLU A 60 13.83 8.48 5.05
N VAL A 61 12.98 8.44 4.01
CA VAL A 61 12.26 9.64 3.55
C VAL A 61 11.25 10.12 4.59
N LEU A 62 10.53 9.22 5.26
CA LEU A 62 9.50 9.60 6.24
C LEU A 62 10.08 9.99 7.60
N PHE A 63 11.12 9.32 8.07
CA PHE A 63 11.62 9.42 9.44
C PHE A 63 13.05 9.96 9.55
N GLY A 64 13.74 10.17 8.41
CA GLY A 64 15.18 10.49 8.37
C GLY A 64 16.10 9.30 8.68
N LYS A 65 15.53 8.15 9.05
CA LYS A 65 16.24 6.91 9.42
C LYS A 65 15.31 5.71 9.31
N LYS A 66 15.89 4.50 9.26
CA LYS A 66 15.11 3.25 9.34
C LYS A 66 14.69 3.01 10.79
N VAL A 67 13.40 2.91 11.04
CA VAL A 67 12.80 2.73 12.38
C VAL A 67 11.98 1.44 12.51
N PHE A 68 11.85 0.68 11.43
CA PHE A 68 11.14 -0.60 11.41
C PHE A 68 11.88 -1.60 10.52
N ASN A 69 11.98 -2.85 11.01
CA ASN A 69 12.65 -3.91 10.27
C ASN A 69 11.70 -4.58 9.27
N PHE A 70 12.20 -4.93 8.09
CA PHE A 70 11.45 -5.60 7.02
C PHE A 70 10.11 -4.95 6.63
N PRO A 71 10.06 -3.63 6.35
CA PRO A 71 8.82 -3.00 5.89
C PRO A 71 8.39 -3.60 4.56
N LYS A 72 7.08 -3.74 4.37
CA LYS A 72 6.54 -4.12 3.06
C LYS A 72 6.48 -2.90 2.15
N PRO A 73 6.71 -3.05 0.84
CA PRO A 73 6.51 -1.95 -0.10
C PRO A 73 5.04 -1.55 -0.15
N THR A 74 4.77 -0.25 -0.10
CA THR A 74 3.41 0.31 -0.20
C THR A 74 2.73 -0.13 -1.49
N SER A 75 3.50 -0.20 -2.60
CA SER A 75 3.03 -0.68 -3.90
C SER A 75 2.55 -2.13 -3.91
N LEU A 76 3.06 -3.00 -3.02
CA LEU A 76 2.52 -4.37 -2.88
C LEU A 76 1.09 -4.33 -2.35
N ILE A 77 0.85 -3.52 -1.33
CA ILE A 77 -0.48 -3.42 -0.72
C ILE A 77 -1.44 -2.73 -1.70
N GLU A 78 -1.01 -1.68 -2.40
CA GLU A 78 -1.78 -1.04 -3.46
C GLU A 78 -2.18 -2.05 -4.55
N TYR A 79 -1.25 -2.89 -4.99
CA TYR A 79 -1.50 -3.93 -5.98
C TYR A 79 -2.52 -4.97 -5.51
N LEU A 80 -2.41 -5.44 -4.24
CA LEU A 80 -3.34 -6.41 -3.67
C LEU A 80 -4.76 -5.83 -3.49
N ILE A 81 -4.87 -4.57 -3.08
CA ILE A 81 -6.16 -3.87 -2.96
C ILE A 81 -6.81 -3.73 -4.34
N GLY A 82 -6.01 -3.49 -5.38
CA GLY A 82 -6.47 -3.35 -6.75
C GLY A 82 -7.23 -4.56 -7.31
N PHE A 83 -7.06 -5.77 -6.74
CA PHE A 83 -7.84 -6.94 -7.17
C PHE A 83 -9.33 -6.88 -6.81
N ASN A 84 -9.71 -6.05 -5.86
CA ASN A 84 -11.10 -5.84 -5.42
C ASN A 84 -11.67 -4.52 -5.93
N GLU A 85 -11.20 -4.04 -7.06
CA GLU A 85 -11.72 -2.82 -7.70
C GLU A 85 -13.07 -3.11 -8.37
N ASN A 86 -14.09 -3.32 -7.56
CA ASN A 86 -15.48 -3.33 -8.00
C ASN A 86 -16.06 -1.89 -7.95
N GLU A 87 -17.30 -1.73 -8.41
CA GLU A 87 -18.02 -0.45 -8.41
C GLU A 87 -18.48 0.00 -7.01
N GLU A 88 -18.20 -0.76 -5.96
CA GLU A 88 -18.58 -0.40 -4.60
C GLU A 88 -17.87 0.88 -4.14
N LYS A 89 -18.65 1.79 -3.55
CA LYS A 89 -18.16 3.11 -3.17
C LYS A 89 -17.35 3.12 -1.87
N ASN A 90 -17.55 2.14 -0.98
CA ASN A 90 -16.90 2.07 0.32
C ASN A 90 -16.30 0.69 0.55
N ILE A 91 -15.00 0.59 0.41
CA ILE A 91 -14.26 -0.65 0.62
C ILE A 91 -13.46 -0.52 1.92
N LEU A 92 -13.72 -1.44 2.86
CA LEU A 92 -12.99 -1.52 4.12
C LEU A 92 -11.88 -2.56 4.02
N ILE A 93 -10.65 -2.13 4.24
CA ILE A 93 -9.46 -2.98 4.27
C ILE A 93 -9.08 -3.24 5.73
N MET A 94 -8.90 -4.49 6.09
CA MET A 94 -8.53 -4.89 7.44
C MET A 94 -7.16 -5.58 7.43
N ASP A 95 -6.27 -5.11 8.34
CA ASP A 95 -4.92 -5.66 8.50
C ASP A 95 -4.67 -5.99 9.98
N PHE A 96 -4.60 -7.28 10.28
CA PHE A 96 -4.45 -7.78 11.65
C PHE A 96 -3.02 -7.76 12.19
N PHE A 97 -2.04 -7.51 11.33
CA PHE A 97 -0.62 -7.48 11.67
C PHE A 97 0.04 -6.26 11.04
N SER A 98 -0.52 -5.08 11.31
CA SER A 98 -0.22 -3.86 10.57
C SER A 98 1.23 -3.37 10.67
N GLY A 99 1.99 -3.86 11.65
CA GLY A 99 3.39 -3.52 11.82
C GLY A 99 3.62 -2.01 11.85
N SER A 100 4.32 -1.51 10.85
CA SER A 100 4.56 -0.08 10.66
C SER A 100 3.45 0.68 9.90
N ALA A 101 2.24 0.11 9.79
CA ALA A 101 1.07 0.71 9.12
C ALA A 101 1.25 0.98 7.61
N THR A 102 1.90 0.06 6.89
CA THR A 102 2.05 0.17 5.42
C THR A 102 0.69 0.21 4.72
N THR A 103 -0.28 -0.53 5.23
CA THR A 103 -1.63 -0.60 4.67
C THR A 103 -2.36 0.75 4.70
N ALA A 104 -2.23 1.53 5.78
CA ALA A 104 -2.79 2.88 5.83
C ALA A 104 -2.17 3.81 4.78
N ASP A 105 -0.84 3.77 4.63
CA ASP A 105 -0.11 4.54 3.61
C ASP A 105 -0.61 4.18 2.19
N ALA A 106 -0.77 2.88 1.90
CA ALA A 106 -1.30 2.40 0.61
C ALA A 106 -2.74 2.88 0.35
N VAL A 107 -3.60 2.80 1.35
CA VAL A 107 -5.00 3.27 1.24
C VAL A 107 -5.06 4.76 0.96
N MET A 108 -4.31 5.59 1.70
CA MET A 108 -4.26 7.03 1.45
C MET A 108 -3.73 7.36 0.05
N ARG A 109 -2.73 6.63 -0.45
CA ARG A 109 -2.22 6.79 -1.82
C ARG A 109 -3.24 6.41 -2.89
N LEU A 110 -3.97 5.31 -2.69
CA LEU A 110 -5.03 4.91 -3.61
C LEU A 110 -6.16 5.94 -3.66
N ASN A 111 -6.60 6.44 -2.51
CA ASN A 111 -7.60 7.50 -2.45
C ASN A 111 -7.10 8.79 -3.13
N ALA A 112 -5.85 9.19 -2.89
CA ALA A 112 -5.25 10.34 -3.55
C ALA A 112 -5.18 10.20 -5.07
N LYS A 113 -4.80 9.02 -5.58
CA LYS A 113 -4.74 8.72 -7.02
C LYS A 113 -6.11 8.77 -7.69
N ARG A 114 -7.17 8.42 -6.95
CA ARG A 114 -8.56 8.41 -7.46
C ARG A 114 -9.26 9.75 -7.29
N GLY A 115 -8.77 10.63 -6.41
CA GLY A 115 -9.44 11.87 -6.03
C GLY A 115 -10.71 11.64 -5.20
N GLU A 116 -10.84 10.48 -4.53
CA GLU A 116 -11.98 10.12 -3.70
C GLU A 116 -11.56 9.25 -2.50
N ASN A 117 -12.32 9.32 -1.40
CA ASN A 117 -12.09 8.49 -0.21
C ASN A 117 -12.87 7.16 -0.28
N LYS A 118 -12.59 6.37 -1.33
CA LYS A 118 -13.24 5.08 -1.58
C LYS A 118 -12.84 3.99 -0.60
N PHE A 119 -11.57 3.99 -0.18
CA PHE A 119 -11.01 2.97 0.69
C PHE A 119 -10.88 3.48 2.12
N GLN A 120 -11.26 2.63 3.06
CA GLN A 120 -11.07 2.84 4.50
C GLN A 120 -10.22 1.70 5.06
N TYR A 121 -9.62 1.88 6.25
CA TYR A 121 -8.80 0.84 6.85
C TYR A 121 -9.08 0.65 8.34
N ILE A 122 -8.93 -0.60 8.78
CA ILE A 122 -8.82 -0.97 10.18
C ILE A 122 -7.48 -1.69 10.35
N LEU A 123 -6.64 -1.16 11.22
CA LEU A 123 -5.33 -1.75 11.54
C LEU A 123 -5.34 -2.28 12.96
N VAL A 124 -4.89 -3.51 13.12
CA VAL A 124 -4.71 -4.14 14.42
C VAL A 124 -3.24 -4.45 14.61
N GLN A 125 -2.68 -4.04 15.76
CA GLN A 125 -1.29 -4.30 16.10
C GLN A 125 -1.17 -4.54 17.61
N ILE A 126 -0.50 -5.62 17.97
CA ILE A 126 -0.08 -5.88 19.35
C ILE A 126 1.01 -4.86 19.71
N GLU A 127 0.92 -4.30 20.89
CA GLU A 127 1.90 -3.36 21.40
C GLU A 127 3.21 -4.08 21.73
N GLU A 128 4.18 -3.99 20.81
CA GLU A 128 5.52 -4.54 21.00
C GLU A 128 6.46 -3.46 21.54
N ASP A 129 7.12 -3.76 22.64
CA ASP A 129 8.11 -2.88 23.27
C ASP A 129 9.42 -2.86 22.45
N LEU A 130 9.93 -1.66 22.14
CA LEU A 130 11.12 -1.49 21.32
C LEU A 130 12.42 -1.89 22.05
N HIS A 131 12.47 -1.86 23.39
CA HIS A 131 13.63 -2.34 24.14
C HIS A 131 13.68 -3.88 24.13
N ILE A 132 12.50 -4.54 24.16
CA ILE A 132 12.41 -5.99 23.96
C ILE A 132 12.83 -6.35 22.54
N ALA A 133 12.37 -5.60 21.55
CA ALA A 133 12.77 -5.79 20.15
C ALA A 133 14.30 -5.64 19.96
N TYR A 134 14.92 -4.66 20.62
CA TYR A 134 16.37 -4.48 20.66
C TYR A 134 17.08 -5.70 21.26
N SER A 135 16.62 -6.16 22.42
CA SER A 135 17.22 -7.30 23.14
C SER A 135 17.15 -8.59 22.36
N ASN A 136 16.07 -8.80 21.58
CA ASN A 136 15.84 -9.97 20.77
C ASN A 136 16.47 -9.91 19.37
N ALA A 137 17.05 -8.77 18.99
CA ALA A 137 17.61 -8.57 17.67
C ALA A 137 18.87 -9.44 17.46
N LYS A 138 18.83 -10.29 16.42
CA LYS A 138 19.90 -11.26 16.11
C LYS A 138 21.04 -10.69 15.26
N THR A 139 20.85 -9.52 14.65
CA THR A 139 21.84 -8.88 13.77
C THR A 139 22.09 -7.46 14.20
N GLU A 140 23.30 -6.95 13.96
CA GLU A 140 23.64 -5.54 14.27
C GLU A 140 22.74 -4.56 13.51
N SER A 141 22.36 -4.88 12.28
CA SER A 141 21.40 -4.06 11.51
C SER A 141 20.04 -3.98 12.19
N ALA A 142 19.50 -5.10 12.69
CA ALA A 142 18.23 -5.11 13.42
C ALA A 142 18.31 -4.35 14.75
N LYS A 143 19.44 -4.47 15.48
CA LYS A 143 19.68 -3.68 16.69
C LYS A 143 19.73 -2.19 16.39
N GLN A 144 20.44 -1.79 15.34
CA GLN A 144 20.54 -0.39 14.95
C GLN A 144 19.16 0.20 14.58
N ILE A 145 18.31 -0.57 13.91
CA ILE A 145 16.93 -0.16 13.59
C ILE A 145 16.12 0.04 14.88
N ALA A 146 16.21 -0.89 15.84
CA ALA A 146 15.54 -0.75 17.13
C ALA A 146 16.05 0.48 17.91
N VAL A 147 17.37 0.74 17.95
CA VAL A 147 17.95 1.95 18.52
C VAL A 147 17.40 3.20 17.84
N ASN A 148 17.30 3.20 16.51
CA ASN A 148 16.74 4.33 15.78
C ASN A 148 15.27 4.58 16.15
N ALA A 149 14.49 3.52 16.31
CA ALA A 149 13.08 3.61 16.71
C ALA A 149 12.93 4.14 18.14
N ILE A 150 13.76 3.68 19.07
CA ILE A 150 13.78 4.16 20.46
C ILE A 150 14.14 5.66 20.48
N LYS A 151 15.24 6.05 19.83
CA LYS A 151 15.65 7.46 19.73
C LYS A 151 14.57 8.35 19.07
N PHE A 152 13.87 7.80 18.08
CA PHE A 152 12.75 8.50 17.46
C PHE A 152 11.61 8.72 18.46
N CYS A 153 11.22 7.70 19.21
CA CYS A 153 10.19 7.84 20.25
C CYS A 153 10.62 8.83 21.35
N GLU A 154 11.89 8.81 21.74
CA GLU A 154 12.45 9.75 22.73
C GLU A 154 12.40 11.19 22.21
N GLU A 155 12.84 11.44 20.98
CA GLU A 155 12.85 12.77 20.33
C GLU A 155 11.45 13.41 20.27
N TYR A 156 10.43 12.58 20.04
CA TYR A 156 9.01 13.03 19.91
C TYR A 156 8.18 12.79 21.18
N ASN A 157 8.81 12.40 22.29
CA ASN A 157 8.13 12.08 23.56
C ASN A 157 6.97 11.09 23.39
N LEU A 158 7.23 9.99 22.69
CA LEU A 158 6.26 8.94 22.39
C LEU A 158 6.56 7.68 23.22
N PRO A 159 5.54 6.85 23.50
CA PRO A 159 5.75 5.52 24.09
C PRO A 159 6.71 4.67 23.22
N TYR A 160 7.60 3.90 23.87
CA TYR A 160 8.61 3.08 23.21
C TYR A 160 8.03 1.78 22.65
N ASN A 161 7.09 1.88 21.72
CA ASN A 161 6.44 0.74 21.11
C ASN A 161 6.20 0.92 19.61
N ILE A 162 5.98 -0.20 18.92
CA ILE A 162 5.75 -0.22 17.48
C ILE A 162 4.51 0.57 17.05
N CYS A 163 3.47 0.61 17.90
CA CYS A 163 2.25 1.35 17.59
C CYS A 163 2.49 2.86 17.51
N SER A 164 3.46 3.39 18.27
CA SER A 164 3.88 4.79 18.19
C SER A 164 4.54 5.10 16.86
N VAL A 165 5.44 4.23 16.38
CA VAL A 165 6.06 4.34 15.06
C VAL A 165 5.01 4.24 13.96
N ALA A 166 4.06 3.30 14.07
CA ALA A 166 2.97 3.11 13.10
C ALA A 166 2.09 4.37 12.98
N LYS A 167 1.66 4.95 14.11
CA LYS A 167 0.86 6.18 14.13
C LYS A 167 1.60 7.35 13.47
N GLU A 168 2.89 7.49 13.73
CA GLU A 168 3.69 8.53 13.10
C GLU A 168 3.88 8.29 11.60
N ARG A 169 4.02 7.04 11.17
CA ARG A 169 4.02 6.75 9.73
C ARG A 169 2.75 7.24 9.05
N ILE A 170 1.58 6.95 9.62
CA ILE A 170 0.30 7.39 9.03
C ILE A 170 0.28 8.91 8.89
N ARG A 171 0.65 9.65 9.94
CA ARG A 171 0.68 11.14 9.91
C ARG A 171 1.64 11.68 8.85
N ARG A 172 2.87 11.15 8.81
CA ARG A 172 3.91 11.62 7.90
C ARG A 172 3.62 11.23 6.45
N ALA A 173 3.10 10.02 6.21
CA ALA A 173 2.68 9.60 4.89
C ALA A 173 1.51 10.46 4.37
N GLY A 174 0.48 10.70 5.20
CA GLY A 174 -0.64 11.57 4.84
C GLY A 174 -0.21 13.00 4.52
N LYS A 175 0.68 13.59 5.34
CA LYS A 175 1.27 14.90 5.07
C LYS A 175 2.02 14.93 3.74
N LYS A 176 2.90 13.94 3.51
CA LYS A 176 3.70 13.83 2.29
C LYS A 176 2.82 13.70 1.05
N ILE A 177 1.77 12.87 1.09
CA ILE A 177 0.83 12.70 -0.04
C ILE A 177 0.15 14.05 -0.38
N LYS A 178 -0.29 14.80 0.63
CA LYS A 178 -0.89 16.13 0.41
C LYS A 178 0.11 17.14 -0.15
N GLU A 179 1.37 17.10 0.28
CA GLU A 179 2.43 17.97 -0.23
C GLU A 179 2.81 17.63 -1.69
N GLU A 180 2.80 16.34 -2.06
CA GLU A 180 3.13 15.89 -3.43
C GLU A 180 2.05 16.26 -4.47
N SER A 181 0.79 16.37 -4.04
CA SER A 181 -0.34 16.61 -4.95
C SER A 181 -1.38 17.57 -4.35
N PRO A 182 -1.02 18.80 -3.99
CA PRO A 182 -1.87 19.69 -3.19
C PRO A 182 -3.21 20.06 -3.87
N LEU A 183 -3.26 20.05 -5.20
CA LEU A 183 -4.47 20.41 -5.94
C LEU A 183 -5.52 19.27 -5.94
N THR A 184 -5.10 18.03 -5.91
CA THR A 184 -5.98 16.86 -6.02
C THR A 184 -6.28 16.17 -4.69
N THR A 185 -5.62 16.59 -3.61
CA THR A 185 -5.72 15.96 -2.28
C THR A 185 -6.31 16.87 -1.21
N GLN A 186 -7.01 17.95 -1.61
CA GLN A 186 -7.64 18.91 -0.66
C GLN A 186 -8.63 18.18 0.26
N ASP A 187 -9.48 17.34 -0.31
CA ASP A 187 -10.52 16.58 0.41
C ASP A 187 -10.06 15.17 0.84
N LEU A 188 -8.76 14.86 0.68
CA LEU A 188 -8.22 13.57 1.09
C LEU A 188 -8.28 13.41 2.61
N ASP A 189 -9.02 12.41 3.06
CA ASP A 189 -9.05 12.03 4.47
C ASP A 189 -7.76 11.29 4.85
N THR A 190 -6.97 11.91 5.70
CA THR A 190 -5.74 11.33 6.28
C THR A 190 -5.87 11.13 7.79
N GLY A 191 -7.07 11.37 8.33
CA GLY A 191 -7.37 11.18 9.74
C GLY A 191 -7.50 9.70 10.11
N PHE A 192 -7.32 9.38 11.39
CA PHE A 192 -7.57 8.06 11.93
C PHE A 192 -7.91 8.14 13.42
N ARG A 193 -8.62 7.15 13.90
CA ARG A 193 -8.93 6.97 15.33
C ARG A 193 -8.00 5.92 15.92
N VAL A 194 -7.61 6.10 17.16
CA VAL A 194 -6.83 5.12 17.93
C VAL A 194 -7.74 4.54 18.99
N LEU A 195 -7.90 3.23 18.96
CA LEU A 195 -8.64 2.48 19.97
C LEU A 195 -7.67 1.57 20.71
N LYS A 196 -7.88 1.36 21.98
CA LYS A 196 -7.15 0.39 22.79
C LYS A 196 -8.16 -0.65 23.28
N LEU A 197 -7.82 -1.93 23.09
CA LEU A 197 -8.60 -3.00 23.67
C LEU A 197 -8.40 -2.99 25.18
N ASP A 198 -9.50 -3.00 25.89
CA ASP A 198 -9.55 -3.13 27.34
C ASP A 198 -9.93 -4.57 27.71
N SER A 199 -9.95 -4.88 29.01
CA SER A 199 -10.45 -6.15 29.52
C SER A 199 -11.93 -6.35 29.15
N THR A 200 -12.29 -7.57 28.77
CA THR A 200 -13.69 -7.92 28.51
C THR A 200 -14.47 -8.02 29.81
N ASN A 201 -15.73 -7.58 29.79
CA ASN A 201 -16.68 -7.82 30.90
C ASN A 201 -17.35 -9.21 30.79
N MET A 202 -16.96 -10.03 29.83
CA MET A 202 -17.45 -11.41 29.74
C MET A 202 -16.82 -12.21 30.89
N GLN A 203 -17.68 -12.75 31.73
CA GLN A 203 -17.30 -13.81 32.69
C GLN A 203 -17.30 -15.14 31.96
N ASP A 204 -16.25 -15.92 32.15
CA ASP A 204 -16.15 -17.32 31.65
C ASP A 204 -17.20 -18.23 32.31
#